data_d4f277371c1dc76643b09a7b58437dfb
#
_entry.id   d4f277371c1dc76643b09a7b58437dfb
#
_cell.length_a   1.000
_cell.length_b   1.000
_cell.length_c   1.000
_cell.angle_alpha   90.00
_cell.angle_beta   90.00
_cell.angle_gamma   90.00
#
_symmetry.space_group_name_H-M   'P 1'
#
loop_
_entity.id
_entity.type
_entity.pdbx_description
1 polymer ?
#
loop_
_entity_poly.entity_id
_entity_poly.type
_entity_poly.pdbx_seq_one_letter_code
_entity_poly.pdbx_strand_id
1 'polypeptide(L)'
;MRKKILGWGLLAAFVLTAGAGLVLRQQFYGNAVVTERDLYVSARAEYGQVADSLLPQIKHRRAFDAYARRINLSETFKPGHYVLKHGMSVIEIARMLKLGLQTPVRVTINNVRIPAQLAQKLARQIDADSTAIMQALTSEELAAEVGFDSVTLFSMFIPNTYEFYWTVTPEEFIDRMYKEYKKFWTGDRDEKRKRSGLNRVEVSTLASIVYEETRILLS
;
A
#
# COMPACT_ATOMS: atom_id res chain seq x y z
N MET A 1 -38.31 29.68 47.74
CA MET A 1 -37.82 28.30 47.50
C MET A 1 -37.83 27.93 46.02
N ARG A 2 -38.88 28.12 45.24
CA ARG A 2 -38.97 27.70 43.80
C ARG A 2 -37.85 28.20 42.91
N LYS A 3 -37.37 29.46 43.04
CA LYS A 3 -36.27 30.01 42.19
C LYS A 3 -34.91 29.31 42.42
N LYS A 4 -34.61 28.86 43.65
CA LYS A 4 -33.38 28.13 43.96
C LYS A 4 -33.38 26.71 43.37
N ILE A 5 -34.54 26.04 43.41
CA ILE A 5 -34.70 24.70 42.83
C ILE A 5 -34.54 24.73 41.31
N LEU A 6 -35.09 25.76 40.66
CA LEU A 6 -34.95 25.97 39.22
C LEU A 6 -33.48 26.22 38.83
N GLY A 7 -32.74 26.99 39.62
CA GLY A 7 -31.29 27.22 39.36
C GLY A 7 -30.43 25.98 39.49
N TRP A 8 -30.74 25.11 40.50
CA TRP A 8 -30.01 23.84 40.63
C TRP A 8 -30.36 22.83 39.52
N GLY A 9 -31.60 22.83 39.03
CA GLY A 9 -32.01 22.01 37.88
C GLY A 9 -31.27 22.44 36.58
N LEU A 10 -31.16 23.73 36.33
CA LEU A 10 -30.41 24.26 35.16
C LEU A 10 -28.92 23.94 35.27
N LEU A 11 -28.33 24.06 36.45
CA LEU A 11 -26.90 23.75 36.67
C LEU A 11 -26.67 22.21 36.44
N ALA A 12 -27.52 21.36 36.97
CA ALA A 12 -27.43 19.93 36.78
C ALA A 12 -27.57 19.54 35.29
N ALA A 13 -28.54 20.15 34.59
CA ALA A 13 -28.71 19.92 33.15
C ALA A 13 -27.46 20.37 32.34
N PHE A 14 -26.88 21.53 32.68
CA PHE A 14 -25.65 22.02 32.06
C PHE A 14 -24.47 21.08 32.32
N VAL A 15 -24.28 20.59 33.55
CA VAL A 15 -23.20 19.65 33.87
C VAL A 15 -23.37 18.33 33.12
N LEU A 16 -24.60 17.82 33.02
CA LEU A 16 -24.90 16.59 32.26
C LEU A 16 -24.66 16.75 30.78
N THR A 17 -25.06 17.88 30.18
CA THR A 17 -24.81 18.13 28.73
C THR A 17 -23.35 18.36 28.44
N ALA A 18 -22.61 19.08 29.26
CA ALA A 18 -21.19 19.27 29.17
C ALA A 18 -20.43 17.94 29.31
N GLY A 19 -20.81 17.11 30.30
CA GLY A 19 -20.25 15.77 30.49
C GLY A 19 -20.51 14.86 29.30
N ALA A 20 -21.73 14.83 28.77
CA ALA A 20 -22.08 14.06 27.58
C ALA A 20 -21.27 14.56 26.35
N GLY A 21 -21.10 15.86 26.20
CA GLY A 21 -20.29 16.45 25.14
C GLY A 21 -18.80 16.04 25.20
N LEU A 22 -18.22 15.99 26.40
CA LEU A 22 -16.85 15.52 26.62
C LEU A 22 -16.69 14.03 26.29
N VAL A 23 -17.65 13.20 26.69
CA VAL A 23 -17.65 11.76 26.38
C VAL A 23 -17.75 11.53 24.86
N LEU A 24 -18.67 12.21 24.19
CA LEU A 24 -18.80 12.16 22.73
C LEU A 24 -17.50 12.61 22.04
N ARG A 25 -16.94 13.74 22.47
CA ARG A 25 -15.66 14.22 21.94
C ARG A 25 -14.57 13.17 22.10
N GLN A 26 -14.47 12.54 23.26
CA GLN A 26 -13.48 11.47 23.50
C GLN A 26 -13.70 10.26 22.60
N GLN A 27 -14.94 9.86 22.33
CA GLN A 27 -15.26 8.73 21.46
C GLN A 27 -14.90 8.99 19.98
N PHE A 28 -15.09 10.22 19.50
CA PHE A 28 -14.82 10.56 18.09
C PHE A 28 -13.39 11.00 17.82
N TYR A 29 -12.76 11.73 18.76
CA TYR A 29 -11.43 12.34 18.58
C TYR A 29 -10.34 11.76 19.49
N GLY A 30 -10.70 10.88 20.44
CA GLY A 30 -9.74 10.19 21.27
C GLY A 30 -9.15 8.97 20.56
N ASN A 31 -8.12 8.37 21.18
CA ASN A 31 -7.50 7.15 20.65
C ASN A 31 -8.52 6.02 20.53
N ALA A 32 -8.78 5.62 19.31
CA ALA A 32 -9.70 4.55 18.97
C ALA A 32 -9.01 3.20 18.73
N VAL A 33 -7.71 3.17 18.43
CA VAL A 33 -6.98 1.95 18.10
C VAL A 33 -6.66 1.14 19.36
N VAL A 34 -7.01 -0.15 19.36
CA VAL A 34 -6.73 -1.11 20.44
C VAL A 34 -5.28 -1.58 20.33
N THR A 35 -4.91 -2.06 19.15
CA THR A 35 -3.57 -2.58 18.85
C THR A 35 -3.13 -2.08 17.48
N GLU A 36 -1.88 -1.65 17.36
CA GLU A 36 -1.32 -1.26 16.08
C GLU A 36 -1.30 -2.47 15.13
N ARG A 37 -1.77 -2.29 13.93
CA ARG A 37 -1.89 -3.35 12.96
C ARG A 37 -1.97 -2.84 11.53
N ASP A 38 -1.44 -3.65 10.62
CA ASP A 38 -1.68 -3.50 9.20
C ASP A 38 -3.09 -3.95 8.84
N LEU A 39 -3.77 -3.15 8.04
CA LEU A 39 -5.08 -3.45 7.45
C LEU A 39 -4.93 -3.47 5.93
N TYR A 40 -5.18 -4.63 5.34
CA TYR A 40 -5.17 -4.83 3.90
C TYR A 40 -6.61 -4.87 3.38
N VAL A 41 -6.93 -3.96 2.49
CA VAL A 41 -8.26 -3.83 1.85
C VAL A 41 -8.07 -4.10 0.37
N SER A 42 -8.44 -5.31 -0.08
CA SER A 42 -8.34 -5.72 -1.47
C SER A 42 -9.26 -4.87 -2.37
N ALA A 43 -8.87 -4.70 -3.63
CA ALA A 43 -9.70 -4.06 -4.66
C ALA A 43 -11.04 -4.79 -4.88
N ARG A 44 -11.13 -6.07 -4.50
CA ARG A 44 -12.34 -6.90 -4.58
C ARG A 44 -13.12 -7.01 -3.28
N ALA A 45 -12.65 -6.34 -2.20
CA ALA A 45 -13.27 -6.47 -0.89
C ALA A 45 -14.62 -5.74 -0.84
N GLU A 46 -15.61 -6.38 -0.24
CA GLU A 46 -16.85 -5.74 0.16
C GLU A 46 -16.69 -5.02 1.50
N TYR A 47 -17.46 -3.97 1.72
CA TYR A 47 -17.37 -3.19 2.96
C TYR A 47 -17.58 -4.04 4.23
N GLY A 48 -18.44 -5.08 4.17
CA GLY A 48 -18.63 -6.00 5.27
C GLY A 48 -17.34 -6.67 5.72
N GLN A 49 -16.54 -7.16 4.78
CA GLN A 49 -15.25 -7.79 5.05
C GLN A 49 -14.24 -6.80 5.66
N VAL A 50 -14.26 -5.55 5.17
CA VAL A 50 -13.42 -4.48 5.72
C VAL A 50 -13.83 -4.17 7.16
N ALA A 51 -15.13 -4.06 7.41
CA ALA A 51 -15.68 -3.81 8.75
C ALA A 51 -15.32 -4.96 9.71
N ASP A 52 -15.46 -6.21 9.30
CA ASP A 52 -15.12 -7.40 10.10
C ASP A 52 -13.64 -7.42 10.49
N SER A 53 -12.77 -7.00 9.60
CA SER A 53 -11.32 -6.91 9.88
C SER A 53 -10.95 -5.72 10.76
N LEU A 54 -11.66 -4.60 10.62
CA LEU A 54 -11.35 -3.32 11.25
C LEU A 54 -11.97 -3.19 12.65
N LEU A 55 -13.27 -3.55 12.81
CA LEU A 55 -14.02 -3.31 14.04
C LEU A 55 -13.43 -3.97 15.28
N PRO A 56 -12.80 -5.17 15.24
CA PRO A 56 -12.13 -5.74 16.40
C PRO A 56 -10.97 -4.88 16.92
N GLN A 57 -10.40 -4.04 16.07
CA GLN A 57 -9.24 -3.18 16.38
C GLN A 57 -9.66 -1.79 16.90
N ILE A 58 -10.97 -1.49 16.93
CA ILE A 58 -11.50 -0.17 17.31
C ILE A 58 -12.24 -0.25 18.65
N LYS A 59 -11.85 0.63 19.61
CA LYS A 59 -12.49 0.76 20.93
C LYS A 59 -13.93 1.28 20.85
N HIS A 60 -14.15 2.28 19.99
CA HIS A 60 -15.40 3.03 19.90
C HIS A 60 -16.21 2.65 18.65
N ARG A 61 -16.58 1.38 18.52
CA ARG A 61 -17.27 0.82 17.33
C ARG A 61 -18.52 1.60 16.94
N ARG A 62 -19.39 1.93 17.92
CA ARG A 62 -20.63 2.68 17.65
C ARG A 62 -20.36 4.08 17.08
N ALA A 63 -19.32 4.76 17.57
CA ALA A 63 -18.91 6.06 17.05
C ALA A 63 -18.36 5.93 15.65
N PHE A 64 -17.58 4.87 15.37
CA PHE A 64 -17.09 4.57 14.04
C PHE A 64 -18.24 4.32 13.06
N ASP A 65 -19.20 3.45 13.40
CA ASP A 65 -20.35 3.14 12.55
C ASP A 65 -21.22 4.36 12.27
N ALA A 66 -21.43 5.21 13.28
CA ALA A 66 -22.18 6.46 13.12
C ALA A 66 -21.46 7.42 12.15
N TYR A 67 -20.15 7.57 12.29
CA TYR A 67 -19.38 8.44 11.42
C TYR A 67 -19.21 7.84 10.01
N ALA A 68 -18.95 6.56 9.90
CA ALA A 68 -18.85 5.84 8.63
C ALA A 68 -20.12 5.98 7.77
N ARG A 69 -21.29 5.82 8.38
CA ARG A 69 -22.59 6.09 7.73
C ARG A 69 -22.72 7.54 7.28
N ARG A 70 -22.36 8.50 8.13
CA ARG A 70 -22.45 9.92 7.80
C ARG A 70 -21.61 10.32 6.60
N ILE A 71 -20.45 9.68 6.40
CA ILE A 71 -19.55 9.98 5.27
C ILE A 71 -19.73 9.04 4.08
N ASN A 72 -20.73 8.13 4.12
CA ASN A 72 -20.97 7.11 3.09
C ASN A 72 -19.75 6.21 2.86
N LEU A 73 -19.08 5.80 3.96
CA LEU A 73 -17.83 5.05 3.85
C LEU A 73 -18.01 3.72 3.13
N SER A 74 -19.17 3.04 3.31
CA SER A 74 -19.48 1.76 2.64
C SER A 74 -19.43 1.81 1.11
N GLU A 75 -19.66 2.98 0.51
CA GLU A 75 -19.64 3.17 -0.94
C GLU A 75 -18.37 3.88 -1.42
N THR A 76 -17.63 4.52 -0.49
CA THR A 76 -16.53 5.41 -0.85
C THR A 76 -15.17 4.99 -0.30
N PHE A 77 -15.11 3.90 0.45
CA PHE A 77 -13.81 3.38 0.91
C PHE A 77 -12.94 2.99 -0.29
N LYS A 78 -11.64 3.09 -0.11
CA LYS A 78 -10.68 2.76 -1.15
C LYS A 78 -9.84 1.54 -0.74
N PRO A 79 -9.54 0.65 -1.69
CA PRO A 79 -8.62 -0.46 -1.43
C PRO A 79 -7.22 0.07 -1.13
N GLY A 80 -6.44 -0.74 -0.40
CA GLY A 80 -5.06 -0.38 -0.08
C GLY A 80 -4.52 -1.05 1.17
N HIS A 81 -3.25 -0.81 1.44
CA HIS A 81 -2.61 -1.13 2.69
C HIS A 81 -2.62 0.09 3.61
N TYR A 82 -3.17 -0.07 4.80
CA TYR A 82 -3.30 0.97 5.82
C TYR A 82 -2.68 0.50 7.13
N VAL A 83 -2.01 1.39 7.84
CA VAL A 83 -1.45 1.09 9.17
C VAL A 83 -2.29 1.79 10.23
N LEU A 84 -2.95 1.00 11.07
CA LEU A 84 -3.65 1.50 12.25
C LEU A 84 -2.62 1.78 13.34
N LYS A 85 -2.40 3.05 13.65
CA LYS A 85 -1.42 3.49 14.65
C LYS A 85 -2.11 3.87 15.95
N HIS A 86 -1.41 3.65 17.05
CA HIS A 86 -1.87 4.14 18.34
C HIS A 86 -2.05 5.67 18.31
N GLY A 87 -3.08 6.17 18.96
CA GLY A 87 -3.43 7.58 18.94
C GLY A 87 -4.45 7.97 17.87
N MET A 88 -4.63 7.17 16.80
CA MET A 88 -5.62 7.50 15.76
C MET A 88 -7.04 7.46 16.31
N SER A 89 -7.81 8.49 15.95
CA SER A 89 -9.21 8.62 16.26
C SER A 89 -10.11 7.88 15.24
N VAL A 90 -11.37 7.67 15.62
CA VAL A 90 -12.41 7.13 14.72
C VAL A 90 -12.49 7.91 13.40
N ILE A 91 -12.45 9.24 13.50
CA ILE A 91 -12.56 10.13 12.34
C ILE A 91 -11.36 9.97 11.41
N GLU A 92 -10.14 9.90 11.97
CA GLU A 92 -8.91 9.72 11.18
C GLU A 92 -8.91 8.37 10.45
N ILE A 93 -9.29 7.28 11.12
CA ILE A 93 -9.37 5.96 10.51
C ILE A 93 -10.38 5.96 9.35
N ALA A 94 -11.58 6.47 9.57
CA ALA A 94 -12.61 6.49 8.53
C ALA A 94 -12.22 7.40 7.34
N ARG A 95 -11.57 8.54 7.60
CA ARG A 95 -11.06 9.45 6.56
C ARG A 95 -9.89 8.83 5.78
N MET A 96 -8.99 8.14 6.46
CA MET A 96 -7.88 7.43 5.86
C MET A 96 -8.39 6.41 4.81
N LEU A 97 -9.40 5.61 5.17
CA LEU A 97 -10.03 4.65 4.25
C LEU A 97 -10.76 5.36 3.10
N LYS A 98 -11.53 6.42 3.39
CA LYS A 98 -12.27 7.16 2.37
C LYS A 98 -11.37 7.86 1.35
N LEU A 99 -10.29 8.47 1.81
CA LEU A 99 -9.37 9.22 0.96
C LEU A 99 -8.31 8.33 0.28
N GLY A 100 -8.18 7.06 0.70
CA GLY A 100 -7.18 6.14 0.17
C GLY A 100 -5.76 6.55 0.59
N LEU A 101 -5.57 7.00 1.82
CA LEU A 101 -4.25 7.40 2.35
C LEU A 101 -3.44 6.13 2.70
N GLN A 102 -3.06 5.39 1.68
CA GLN A 102 -2.33 4.13 1.79
C GLN A 102 -0.91 4.34 2.33
N THR A 103 -0.42 3.34 3.04
CA THR A 103 1.00 3.20 3.38
C THR A 103 1.65 2.31 2.33
N PRO A 104 2.73 2.74 1.66
CA PRO A 104 3.42 1.91 0.69
C PRO A 104 3.98 0.63 1.31
N VAL A 105 4.01 -0.44 0.52
CA VAL A 105 4.72 -1.69 0.84
C VAL A 105 6.08 -1.71 0.17
N ARG A 106 7.06 -2.35 0.80
CA ARG A 106 8.41 -2.47 0.26
C ARG A 106 8.54 -3.77 -0.50
N VAL A 107 8.71 -3.67 -1.80
CA VAL A 107 8.88 -4.80 -2.73
C VAL A 107 10.36 -4.95 -3.06
N THR A 108 10.96 -6.07 -2.66
CA THR A 108 12.37 -6.35 -2.94
C THR A 108 12.48 -7.28 -4.15
N ILE A 109 13.12 -6.80 -5.20
CA ILE A 109 13.46 -7.58 -6.41
C ILE A 109 14.94 -7.94 -6.30
N ASN A 110 15.23 -9.21 -6.05
CA ASN A 110 16.59 -9.75 -6.01
C ASN A 110 16.55 -11.25 -6.33
N ASN A 111 17.65 -11.79 -6.83
CA ASN A 111 17.83 -13.23 -7.09
C ASN A 111 16.68 -13.87 -7.87
N VAL A 112 16.15 -13.14 -8.85
CA VAL A 112 15.05 -13.61 -9.70
C VAL A 112 15.64 -13.96 -11.06
N ARG A 113 15.43 -15.21 -11.51
CA ARG A 113 16.03 -15.73 -12.76
C ARG A 113 14.99 -15.91 -13.87
N ILE A 114 13.76 -16.13 -13.51
CA ILE A 114 12.67 -16.39 -14.47
C ILE A 114 11.41 -15.61 -14.08
N PRO A 115 10.54 -15.24 -15.04
CA PRO A 115 9.31 -14.50 -14.79
C PRO A 115 8.41 -15.13 -13.72
N ALA A 116 8.30 -16.47 -13.70
CA ALA A 116 7.47 -17.16 -12.72
C ALA A 116 7.93 -16.94 -11.26
N GLN A 117 9.23 -16.85 -11.01
CA GLN A 117 9.76 -16.53 -9.68
C GLN A 117 9.41 -15.09 -9.28
N LEU A 118 9.49 -14.14 -10.21
CA LEU A 118 9.12 -12.76 -9.97
C LEU A 118 7.62 -12.65 -9.67
N ALA A 119 6.78 -13.31 -10.49
CA ALA A 119 5.34 -13.32 -10.29
C ALA A 119 4.93 -13.86 -8.91
N GLN A 120 5.48 -15.00 -8.51
CA GLN A 120 5.23 -15.56 -7.18
C GLN A 120 5.71 -14.67 -6.03
N LYS A 121 6.86 -14.02 -6.22
CA LYS A 121 7.43 -13.13 -5.22
C LYS A 121 6.61 -11.85 -5.05
N LEU A 122 6.15 -11.27 -6.15
CA LEU A 122 5.27 -10.09 -6.15
C LEU A 122 3.91 -10.40 -5.55
N ALA A 123 3.27 -11.52 -5.93
CA ALA A 123 1.96 -11.91 -5.42
C ALA A 123 1.90 -12.10 -3.90
N ARG A 124 3.05 -12.25 -3.23
CA ARG A 124 3.13 -12.27 -1.76
C ARG A 124 3.21 -10.88 -1.13
N GLN A 125 3.42 -9.86 -1.92
CA GLN A 125 3.74 -8.50 -1.45
C GLN A 125 2.72 -7.44 -1.91
N ILE A 126 1.93 -7.74 -2.97
CA ILE A 126 0.90 -6.86 -3.53
C ILE A 126 -0.44 -7.60 -3.71
N ASP A 127 -1.52 -6.89 -3.98
CA ASP A 127 -2.89 -7.45 -4.13
C ASP A 127 -3.13 -8.21 -5.45
N ALA A 128 -2.19 -8.17 -6.39
CA ALA A 128 -2.30 -8.88 -7.66
C ALA A 128 -1.94 -10.37 -7.50
N ASP A 129 -2.70 -11.26 -8.15
CA ASP A 129 -2.39 -12.68 -8.16
C ASP A 129 -1.22 -13.02 -9.10
N SER A 130 -0.56 -14.17 -8.84
CA SER A 130 0.62 -14.58 -9.59
C SER A 130 0.34 -14.84 -11.07
N THR A 131 -0.89 -15.20 -11.43
CA THR A 131 -1.30 -15.47 -12.81
C THR A 131 -1.39 -14.18 -13.60
N ALA A 132 -2.05 -13.17 -13.05
CA ALA A 132 -2.13 -11.84 -13.66
C ALA A 132 -0.75 -11.20 -13.83
N ILE A 133 0.10 -11.31 -12.79
CA ILE A 133 1.48 -10.82 -12.88
C ILE A 133 2.26 -11.57 -13.95
N MET A 134 2.13 -12.91 -14.02
CA MET A 134 2.82 -13.71 -15.02
C MET A 134 2.37 -13.35 -16.44
N GLN A 135 1.07 -13.16 -16.67
CA GLN A 135 0.53 -12.71 -17.95
C GLN A 135 1.13 -11.37 -18.39
N ALA A 136 1.21 -10.40 -17.47
CA ALA A 136 1.83 -9.11 -17.76
C ALA A 136 3.34 -9.23 -18.07
N LEU A 137 4.07 -10.02 -17.31
CA LEU A 137 5.51 -10.24 -17.49
C LEU A 137 5.86 -10.97 -18.81
N THR A 138 4.90 -11.68 -19.42
CA THR A 138 5.07 -12.41 -20.69
C THR A 138 4.29 -11.81 -21.84
N SER A 139 3.61 -10.66 -21.64
CA SER A 139 2.87 -9.95 -22.67
C SER A 139 3.83 -9.29 -23.66
N GLU A 140 3.73 -9.66 -24.94
CA GLU A 140 4.47 -9.00 -26.02
C GLU A 140 4.03 -7.54 -26.22
N GLU A 141 2.75 -7.26 -26.02
CA GLU A 141 2.18 -5.92 -26.13
C GLU A 141 2.79 -4.99 -25.06
N LEU A 142 2.74 -5.39 -23.79
CA LEU A 142 3.31 -4.61 -22.69
C LEU A 142 4.83 -4.46 -22.81
N ALA A 143 5.53 -5.49 -23.29
CA ALA A 143 6.97 -5.40 -23.55
C ALA A 143 7.26 -4.36 -24.65
N ALA A 144 6.51 -4.38 -25.75
CA ALA A 144 6.66 -3.44 -26.84
C ALA A 144 6.39 -1.98 -26.44
N GLU A 145 5.37 -1.73 -25.59
CA GLU A 145 5.07 -0.40 -25.04
C GLU A 145 6.26 0.24 -24.31
N VAL A 146 7.07 -0.58 -23.63
CA VAL A 146 8.26 -0.13 -22.90
C VAL A 146 9.57 -0.31 -23.71
N GLY A 147 9.46 -0.69 -24.99
CA GLY A 147 10.59 -0.80 -25.91
C GLY A 147 11.44 -2.06 -25.74
N PHE A 148 10.84 -3.13 -25.27
CA PHE A 148 11.43 -4.47 -25.15
C PHE A 148 10.63 -5.49 -25.96
N ASP A 149 11.13 -6.71 -26.03
CA ASP A 149 10.39 -7.93 -26.37
C ASP A 149 10.19 -8.79 -25.12
N SER A 150 9.43 -9.87 -25.23
CA SER A 150 9.13 -10.77 -24.11
C SER A 150 10.38 -11.44 -23.50
N VAL A 151 11.46 -11.56 -24.26
CA VAL A 151 12.72 -12.14 -23.80
C VAL A 151 13.57 -11.11 -23.06
N THR A 152 13.68 -9.92 -23.61
CA THR A 152 14.55 -8.84 -23.11
C THR A 152 13.89 -8.01 -22.00
N LEU A 153 12.56 -8.03 -21.86
CA LEU A 153 11.82 -7.33 -20.82
C LEU A 153 12.39 -7.60 -19.42
N PHE A 154 12.84 -8.83 -19.19
CA PHE A 154 13.33 -9.23 -17.87
C PHE A 154 14.61 -8.49 -17.45
N SER A 155 15.41 -8.02 -18.42
CA SER A 155 16.60 -7.21 -18.15
C SER A 155 16.30 -5.82 -17.56
N MET A 156 15.04 -5.40 -17.63
CA MET A 156 14.57 -4.13 -17.07
C MET A 156 14.51 -4.15 -15.53
N PHE A 157 14.32 -5.31 -14.92
CA PHE A 157 14.10 -5.43 -13.46
C PHE A 157 15.43 -5.33 -12.70
N ILE A 158 15.87 -4.11 -12.44
CA ILE A 158 17.09 -3.86 -11.68
C ILE A 158 16.91 -4.32 -10.22
N PRO A 159 17.83 -5.16 -9.70
CA PRO A 159 17.75 -5.61 -8.31
C PRO A 159 17.80 -4.44 -7.32
N ASN A 160 16.73 -4.26 -6.56
CA ASN A 160 16.62 -3.22 -5.52
C ASN A 160 15.35 -3.47 -4.67
N THR A 161 15.14 -2.63 -3.65
CA THR A 161 13.89 -2.53 -2.92
C THR A 161 13.14 -1.27 -3.36
N TYR A 162 11.92 -1.46 -3.82
CA TYR A 162 11.05 -0.40 -4.32
C TYR A 162 9.83 -0.24 -3.42
N GLU A 163 9.30 0.97 -3.35
CA GLU A 163 8.03 1.25 -2.66
C GLU A 163 6.90 1.30 -3.68
N PHE A 164 5.85 0.51 -3.41
CA PHE A 164 4.62 0.45 -4.20
C PHE A 164 3.41 0.59 -3.29
N TYR A 165 2.31 1.09 -3.82
CA TYR A 165 1.04 0.85 -3.18
C TYR A 165 0.69 -0.63 -3.31
N TRP A 166 0.13 -1.20 -2.25
CA TRP A 166 -0.20 -2.62 -2.22
C TRP A 166 -1.17 -3.04 -3.33
N THR A 167 -2.02 -2.13 -3.77
CA THR A 167 -3.00 -2.29 -4.86
C THR A 167 -2.45 -2.02 -6.26
N VAL A 168 -1.12 -1.91 -6.42
CA VAL A 168 -0.50 -1.68 -7.73
C VAL A 168 -0.89 -2.80 -8.70
N THR A 169 -1.32 -2.44 -9.92
CA THR A 169 -1.61 -3.43 -10.97
C THR A 169 -0.32 -3.96 -11.60
N PRO A 170 -0.35 -5.13 -12.26
CA PRO A 170 0.81 -5.66 -12.98
C PRO A 170 1.33 -4.69 -14.04
N GLU A 171 0.46 -4.00 -14.75
CA GLU A 171 0.80 -3.02 -15.79
C GLU A 171 1.48 -1.78 -15.18
N GLU A 172 0.90 -1.24 -14.12
CA GLU A 172 1.48 -0.13 -13.35
C GLU A 172 2.84 -0.49 -12.76
N PHE A 173 2.99 -1.76 -12.34
CA PHE A 173 4.28 -2.29 -11.87
C PHE A 173 5.32 -2.26 -12.98
N ILE A 174 5.00 -2.75 -14.18
CA ILE A 174 5.90 -2.73 -15.35
C ILE A 174 6.28 -1.29 -15.72
N ASP A 175 5.31 -0.38 -15.80
CA ASP A 175 5.55 1.03 -16.10
C ASP A 175 6.48 1.68 -15.06
N ARG A 176 6.26 1.41 -13.77
CA ARG A 176 7.14 1.90 -12.71
C ARG A 176 8.54 1.33 -12.83
N MET A 177 8.69 0.05 -13.11
CA MET A 177 10.00 -0.57 -13.29
C MET A 177 10.74 -0.01 -14.50
N TYR A 178 10.02 0.30 -15.57
CA TYR A 178 10.60 0.98 -16.74
C TYR A 178 11.11 2.39 -16.39
N LYS A 179 10.38 3.14 -15.57
CA LYS A 179 10.85 4.44 -15.09
C LYS A 179 12.14 4.31 -14.25
N GLU A 180 12.21 3.32 -13.38
CA GLU A 180 13.41 3.04 -12.59
C GLU A 180 14.59 2.57 -13.46
N TYR A 181 14.32 1.74 -14.46
CA TYR A 181 15.33 1.32 -15.45
C TYR A 181 15.88 2.53 -16.23
N LYS A 182 15.04 3.43 -16.72
CA LYS A 182 15.50 4.65 -17.38
C LYS A 182 16.37 5.50 -16.47
N LYS A 183 15.96 5.64 -15.20
CA LYS A 183 16.71 6.38 -14.19
C LYS A 183 18.05 5.72 -13.86
N PHE A 184 18.11 4.39 -13.85
CA PHE A 184 19.36 3.65 -13.61
C PHE A 184 20.40 3.94 -14.70
N TRP A 185 19.98 4.03 -15.97
CA TRP A 185 20.85 4.28 -17.11
C TRP A 185 21.03 5.78 -17.41
N THR A 186 21.43 6.56 -16.40
CA THR A 186 21.74 7.98 -16.55
C THR A 186 23.16 8.30 -16.10
N GLY A 187 23.71 9.42 -16.59
CA GLY A 187 25.03 9.91 -16.21
C GLY A 187 26.15 8.91 -16.47
N ASP A 188 27.03 8.75 -15.50
CA ASP A 188 28.24 7.91 -15.58
C ASP A 188 27.99 6.47 -16.00
N ARG A 189 26.83 5.89 -15.66
CA ARG A 189 26.52 4.49 -16.02
C ARG A 189 26.32 4.34 -17.52
N ASP A 190 25.57 5.24 -18.14
CA ASP A 190 25.36 5.20 -19.59
C ASP A 190 26.65 5.53 -20.38
N GLU A 191 27.47 6.43 -19.85
CA GLU A 191 28.80 6.72 -20.45
C GLU A 191 29.74 5.52 -20.38
N LYS A 192 29.82 4.84 -19.24
CA LYS A 192 30.62 3.61 -19.09
C LYS A 192 30.12 2.51 -20.02
N ARG A 193 28.81 2.34 -20.13
CA ARG A 193 28.18 1.42 -21.08
C ARG A 193 28.61 1.75 -22.53
N LYS A 194 28.49 3.01 -22.94
CA LYS A 194 28.90 3.45 -24.30
C LYS A 194 30.37 3.13 -24.58
N ARG A 195 31.25 3.33 -23.61
CA ARG A 195 32.69 2.98 -23.75
C ARG A 195 32.94 1.48 -23.90
N SER A 196 32.10 0.62 -23.30
CA SER A 196 32.22 -0.84 -23.46
C SER A 196 31.74 -1.35 -24.81
N GLY A 197 31.02 -0.54 -25.60
CA GLY A 197 30.42 -0.94 -26.87
C GLY A 197 29.17 -1.81 -26.74
N LEU A 198 28.75 -2.13 -25.51
CA LEU A 198 27.58 -2.99 -25.23
C LEU A 198 26.29 -2.17 -25.16
N ASN A 199 25.17 -2.78 -25.56
CA ASN A 199 23.86 -2.21 -25.27
C ASN A 199 23.43 -2.49 -23.82
N ARG A 200 22.29 -1.91 -23.36
CA ARG A 200 21.83 -2.01 -21.98
C ARG A 200 21.43 -3.44 -21.57
N VAL A 201 20.84 -4.19 -22.51
CA VAL A 201 20.44 -5.60 -22.28
C VAL A 201 21.68 -6.47 -22.16
N GLU A 202 22.67 -6.29 -23.03
CA GLU A 202 23.94 -7.02 -22.99
C GLU A 202 24.71 -6.79 -21.68
N VAL A 203 24.73 -5.54 -21.18
CA VAL A 203 25.35 -5.24 -19.87
C VAL A 203 24.58 -5.93 -18.73
N SER A 204 23.24 -5.91 -18.76
CA SER A 204 22.44 -6.59 -17.74
C SER A 204 22.65 -8.11 -17.77
N THR A 205 22.74 -8.71 -18.95
CA THR A 205 23.02 -10.13 -19.14
C THR A 205 24.40 -10.50 -18.60
N LEU A 206 25.43 -9.73 -18.99
CA LEU A 206 26.79 -9.96 -18.51
C LEU A 206 26.88 -9.82 -16.98
N ALA A 207 26.24 -8.80 -16.40
CA ALA A 207 26.20 -8.61 -14.96
C ALA A 207 25.54 -9.81 -14.23
N SER A 208 24.50 -10.39 -14.81
CA SER A 208 23.84 -11.58 -14.27
C SER A 208 24.73 -12.81 -14.29
N ILE A 209 25.49 -13.00 -15.36
CA ILE A 209 26.49 -14.10 -15.48
C ILE A 209 27.58 -13.93 -14.43
N VAL A 210 28.19 -12.75 -14.35
CA VAL A 210 29.26 -12.46 -13.40
C VAL A 210 28.77 -12.66 -11.95
N TYR A 211 27.55 -12.23 -11.64
CA TYR A 211 26.96 -12.41 -10.31
C TYR A 211 26.82 -13.90 -9.94
N GLU A 212 26.34 -14.73 -10.84
CA GLU A 212 26.18 -16.17 -10.58
C GLU A 212 27.53 -16.88 -10.44
N GLU A 213 28.52 -16.59 -11.28
CA GLU A 213 29.86 -17.16 -11.17
C GLU A 213 30.53 -16.79 -9.83
N THR A 214 30.42 -15.51 -9.43
CA THR A 214 31.00 -15.04 -8.17
C THR A 214 30.34 -15.73 -6.97
N ARG A 215 29.03 -15.99 -7.04
CA ARG A 215 28.31 -16.67 -5.97
C ARG A 215 28.72 -18.13 -5.81
N ILE A 216 28.98 -18.82 -6.90
CA ILE A 216 29.46 -20.23 -6.89
C ILE A 216 30.85 -20.30 -6.28
N LEU A 217 31.72 -19.35 -6.56
CA LEU A 217 33.09 -19.31 -6.04
C LEU A 217 33.16 -19.01 -4.51
N LEU A 218 32.11 -18.41 -3.93
CA LEU A 218 32.07 -18.04 -2.53
C LEU A 218 31.23 -19.00 -1.66
N SER A 219 30.62 -20.02 -2.25
CA SER A 219 29.82 -21.06 -1.56
C SER A 219 30.65 -22.31 -1.31
#